data_077783885eeece93d61299947a8ffcc3
#
_entry.id   077783885eeece93d61299947a8ffcc3
#
_cell.length_a   1.000
_cell.length_b   1.000
_cell.length_c   1.000
_cell.angle_alpha   90.00
_cell.angle_beta   90.00
_cell.angle_gamma   90.00
#
_symmetry.space_group_name_H-M   'P 1'
#
loop_
_entity.id
_entity.type
_entity.pdbx_description
1 polymer ?
#
loop_
_entity_poly.entity_id
_entity_poly.type
_entity_poly.pdbx_seq_one_letter_code
_entity_poly.pdbx_strand_id
1 'polypeptide(L)'
;MYLLKWDNTSRNKEIELLNFALDDLNVYCENELFYCTKYLENDKNIKPFFDKVQPNSKNTIKKIENIAWDFLHIRLMENSLAVQLNENNVYYLYYFATADKALHNIIKYNPINRIALYDSKVYPVRKHNISEIIGLDLYNSLHNRNRTPYLVSKLNKLYIELKNEINKNFN
;
A
#
# COMPACT_ATOMS: atom_id res chain seq x y z
N MET A 1 -5.65 5.68 -7.95
CA MET A 1 -6.55 5.94 -9.07
C MET A 1 -7.96 6.21 -8.59
N TYR A 2 -8.60 5.32 -7.85
CA TYR A 2 -9.87 5.61 -7.18
C TYR A 2 -9.84 6.92 -6.40
N LEU A 3 -8.73 7.23 -5.72
CA LEU A 3 -8.53 8.47 -4.97
C LEU A 3 -8.66 9.76 -5.79
N LEU A 4 -8.50 9.69 -7.11
CA LEU A 4 -8.61 10.84 -8.02
C LEU A 4 -10.05 11.11 -8.49
N LYS A 5 -10.93 10.11 -8.36
CA LYS A 5 -12.29 10.14 -8.91
C LYS A 5 -13.33 10.75 -7.97
N TRP A 6 -13.00 10.89 -6.69
CA TRP A 6 -14.02 11.07 -5.68
C TRP A 6 -14.18 12.49 -5.18
N ASP A 7 -15.43 12.90 -5.16
CA ASP A 7 -15.88 14.15 -4.56
C ASP A 7 -15.81 14.10 -3.02
N ASN A 8 -15.63 15.21 -2.46
CA ASN A 8 -15.17 15.67 -1.16
C ASN A 8 -15.74 15.11 0.17
N THR A 9 -16.32 13.93 0.27
CA THR A 9 -16.72 13.35 1.56
C THR A 9 -15.77 12.22 2.00
N SER A 10 -14.88 12.50 2.95
CA SER A 10 -13.79 11.61 3.36
C SER A 10 -14.23 10.21 3.82
N ARG A 11 -15.32 10.10 4.56
CA ARG A 11 -15.76 8.83 5.17
C ARG A 11 -16.23 7.78 4.14
N ASN A 12 -16.88 8.20 3.08
CA ASN A 12 -17.31 7.27 2.02
C ASN A 12 -16.12 6.75 1.20
N LYS A 13 -15.09 7.56 1.02
CA LYS A 13 -13.89 7.20 0.26
C LYS A 13 -13.08 6.07 0.91
N GLU A 14 -13.00 6.05 2.23
CA GLU A 14 -12.30 4.98 2.96
C GLU A 14 -13.01 3.65 2.79
N ILE A 15 -14.34 3.64 2.94
CA ILE A 15 -15.15 2.43 2.74
C ILE A 15 -15.04 1.94 1.29
N GLU A 16 -15.12 2.83 0.32
CA GLU A 16 -14.99 2.47 -1.09
C GLU A 16 -13.59 1.95 -1.42
N LEU A 17 -12.53 2.54 -0.86
CA LEU A 17 -11.16 2.06 -1.00
C LEU A 17 -11.01 0.64 -0.44
N LEU A 18 -11.58 0.38 0.73
CA LEU A 18 -11.57 -0.93 1.36
C LEU A 18 -12.35 -1.95 0.51
N ASN A 19 -13.55 -1.61 0.08
CA ASN A 19 -14.36 -2.47 -0.77
C ASN A 19 -13.66 -2.80 -2.08
N PHE A 20 -13.06 -1.79 -2.72
CA PHE A 20 -12.27 -2.01 -3.94
C PHE A 20 -11.10 -2.98 -3.71
N ALA A 21 -10.33 -2.79 -2.63
CA ALA A 21 -9.20 -3.67 -2.34
C ALA A 21 -9.65 -5.10 -2.00
N LEU A 22 -10.72 -5.24 -1.25
CA LEU A 22 -11.15 -6.51 -0.68
C LEU A 22 -12.10 -7.30 -1.57
N ASP A 23 -13.03 -6.62 -2.21
CA ASP A 23 -14.08 -7.26 -3.00
C ASP A 23 -13.70 -7.28 -4.49
N ASP A 24 -13.22 -6.17 -5.04
CA ASP A 24 -12.83 -6.09 -6.44
C ASP A 24 -11.46 -6.70 -6.72
N LEU A 25 -10.46 -6.43 -5.89
CA LEU A 25 -9.09 -6.95 -6.07
C LEU A 25 -8.85 -8.26 -5.31
N ASN A 26 -9.65 -8.56 -4.29
CA ASN A 26 -9.44 -9.66 -3.34
C ASN A 26 -8.02 -9.69 -2.76
N VAL A 27 -7.47 -8.52 -2.44
CA VAL A 27 -6.15 -8.38 -1.84
C VAL A 27 -6.24 -7.56 -0.56
N TYR A 28 -5.42 -7.94 0.41
CA TYR A 28 -5.22 -7.17 1.62
C TYR A 28 -3.79 -6.65 1.66
N CYS A 29 -3.66 -5.38 1.32
CA CYS A 29 -2.40 -4.66 1.30
C CYS A 29 -2.39 -3.68 2.47
N GLU A 30 -2.15 -4.18 3.68
CA GLU A 30 -2.31 -3.42 4.92
C GLU A 30 -1.59 -2.07 4.90
N ASN A 31 -0.34 -2.09 4.50
CA ASN A 31 0.50 -0.90 4.51
C ASN A 31 0.05 0.15 3.49
N GLU A 32 -0.29 -0.27 2.27
CA GLU A 32 -0.78 0.60 1.22
C GLU A 32 -2.15 1.18 1.59
N LEU A 33 -3.03 0.35 2.13
CA LEU A 33 -4.35 0.80 2.62
C LEU A 33 -4.18 1.84 3.73
N PHE A 34 -3.28 1.60 4.69
CA PHE A 34 -2.97 2.54 5.75
C PHE A 34 -2.54 3.90 5.19
N TYR A 35 -1.59 3.96 4.25
CA TYR A 35 -1.15 5.22 3.66
C TYR A 35 -2.22 5.89 2.81
N CYS A 36 -3.01 5.12 2.06
CA CYS A 36 -4.11 5.69 1.29
C CYS A 36 -5.17 6.31 2.19
N THR A 37 -5.49 5.69 3.32
CA THR A 37 -6.43 6.25 4.30
C THR A 37 -5.88 7.55 4.90
N LYS A 38 -4.61 7.57 5.32
CA LYS A 38 -3.95 8.79 5.82
C LYS A 38 -3.91 9.90 4.77
N TYR A 39 -3.76 9.56 3.51
CA TYR A 39 -3.89 10.53 2.42
C TYR A 39 -5.30 11.12 2.33
N LEU A 40 -6.34 10.30 2.46
CA LEU A 40 -7.74 10.75 2.48
C LEU A 40 -8.06 11.64 3.68
N GLU A 41 -7.40 11.40 4.82
CA GLU A 41 -7.46 12.27 6.01
C GLU A 41 -6.68 13.59 5.85
N ASN A 42 -6.04 13.82 4.69
CA ASN A 42 -5.18 14.98 4.41
C ASN A 42 -3.93 15.08 5.32
N ASP A 43 -3.36 13.95 5.74
CA ASP A 43 -2.14 13.95 6.55
C ASP A 43 -0.99 14.63 5.80
N LYS A 44 -0.38 15.65 6.44
CA LYS A 44 0.65 16.51 5.85
C LYS A 44 1.94 15.77 5.50
N ASN A 45 2.24 14.69 6.17
CA ASN A 45 3.45 13.89 5.94
C ASN A 45 3.26 12.93 4.75
N ILE A 46 2.03 12.46 4.54
CA ILE A 46 1.67 11.48 3.51
C ILE A 46 1.30 12.17 2.18
N LYS A 47 0.62 13.30 2.27
CA LYS A 47 0.11 14.04 1.13
C LYS A 47 1.15 14.28 0.02
N PRO A 48 2.39 14.73 0.28
CA PRO A 48 3.37 15.01 -0.78
C PRO A 48 3.75 13.78 -1.61
N PHE A 49 3.61 12.58 -1.07
CA PHE A 49 3.91 11.34 -1.78
C PHE A 49 2.88 11.07 -2.88
N PHE A 50 1.59 11.26 -2.59
CA PHE A 50 0.48 11.02 -3.51
C PHE A 50 0.15 12.23 -4.39
N ASP A 51 0.41 13.45 -3.94
CA ASP A 51 0.13 14.69 -4.69
C ASP A 51 0.93 14.82 -5.99
N LYS A 52 1.92 13.94 -6.21
CA LYS A 52 2.57 13.78 -7.51
C LYS A 52 1.57 13.42 -8.62
N VAL A 53 0.46 12.75 -8.23
CA VAL A 53 -0.60 12.29 -9.13
C VAL A 53 -1.79 13.25 -9.00
N GLN A 54 -1.81 14.26 -9.87
CA GLN A 54 -2.93 15.19 -9.99
C GLN A 54 -3.74 14.89 -11.24
N PRO A 55 -5.06 15.12 -11.25
CA PRO A 55 -5.92 14.86 -12.40
C PRO A 55 -5.39 15.44 -13.72
N ASN A 56 -4.87 16.64 -13.69
CA ASN A 56 -4.37 17.35 -14.87
C ASN A 56 -2.84 17.26 -15.06
N SER A 57 -2.18 16.33 -14.38
CA SER A 57 -0.74 16.21 -14.50
C SER A 57 -0.33 15.47 -15.77
N LYS A 58 0.70 15.95 -16.45
CA LYS A 58 1.32 15.19 -17.55
C LYS A 58 1.82 13.84 -17.04
N ASN A 59 1.61 12.79 -17.81
CA ASN A 59 2.07 11.42 -17.50
C ASN A 59 1.49 10.82 -16.21
N THR A 60 0.21 11.06 -15.92
CA THR A 60 -0.49 10.58 -14.72
C THR A 60 -0.30 9.07 -14.51
N ILE A 61 -0.45 8.26 -15.56
CA ILE A 61 -0.28 6.79 -15.47
C ILE A 61 1.14 6.45 -15.02
N LYS A 62 2.17 7.04 -15.63
CA LYS A 62 3.55 6.79 -15.25
C LYS A 62 3.85 7.18 -13.79
N LYS A 63 3.22 8.24 -13.29
CA LYS A 63 3.35 8.64 -11.88
C LYS A 63 2.70 7.63 -10.93
N ILE A 64 1.54 7.08 -11.31
CA ILE A 64 0.89 6.00 -10.56
C ILE A 64 1.77 4.75 -10.56
N GLU A 65 2.31 4.35 -11.70
CA GLU A 65 3.25 3.24 -11.82
C GLU A 65 4.49 3.44 -10.94
N ASN A 66 5.06 4.64 -10.90
CA ASN A 66 6.20 4.94 -10.04
C ASN A 66 5.85 4.77 -8.55
N ILE A 67 4.68 5.25 -8.10
CA ILE A 67 4.22 5.04 -6.72
C ILE A 67 4.04 3.54 -6.42
N ALA A 68 3.51 2.77 -7.37
CA ALA A 68 3.37 1.33 -7.21
C ALA A 68 4.74 0.64 -7.09
N TRP A 69 5.74 1.07 -7.87
CA TRP A 69 7.12 0.60 -7.75
C TRP A 69 7.75 0.96 -6.40
N ASP A 70 7.51 2.18 -5.89
CA ASP A 70 7.99 2.60 -4.57
C ASP A 70 7.45 1.66 -3.48
N PHE A 71 6.15 1.33 -3.50
CA PHE A 71 5.56 0.38 -2.57
C PHE A 71 6.10 -1.04 -2.74
N LEU A 72 6.33 -1.48 -3.98
CA LEU A 72 6.94 -2.79 -4.24
C LEU A 72 8.35 -2.87 -3.64
N HIS A 73 9.17 -1.81 -3.77
CA HIS A 73 10.50 -1.76 -3.18
C HIS A 73 10.44 -1.84 -1.65
N ILE A 74 9.49 -1.14 -1.00
CA ILE A 74 9.26 -1.27 0.45
C ILE A 74 8.96 -2.72 0.82
N ARG A 75 8.06 -3.40 0.09
CA ARG A 75 7.73 -4.81 0.34
C ARG A 75 8.90 -5.76 0.13
N LEU A 76 9.68 -5.55 -0.93
CA LEU A 76 10.86 -6.38 -1.19
C LEU A 76 11.89 -6.23 -0.07
N MET A 77 12.08 -5.02 0.44
CA MET A 77 12.93 -4.76 1.61
C MET A 77 12.40 -5.51 2.84
N GLU A 78 11.09 -5.44 3.11
CA GLU A 78 10.46 -6.13 4.25
C GLU A 78 10.60 -7.65 4.14
N ASN A 79 10.36 -8.21 2.96
CA ASN A 79 10.54 -9.62 2.70
C ASN A 79 12.02 -10.05 2.88
N SER A 80 12.96 -9.19 2.52
CA SER A 80 14.40 -9.45 2.72
C SER A 80 14.76 -9.50 4.20
N LEU A 81 14.13 -8.67 5.04
CA LEU A 81 14.28 -8.76 6.50
C LEU A 81 13.73 -10.09 7.05
N ALA A 82 12.71 -10.63 6.38
CA ALA A 82 12.04 -11.86 6.81
C ALA A 82 12.82 -13.15 6.51
N VAL A 83 13.70 -13.16 5.53
CA VAL A 83 14.29 -14.40 4.96
C VAL A 83 15.58 -14.87 5.67
N GLN A 84 16.14 -14.11 6.64
CA GLN A 84 17.54 -14.38 7.01
C GLN A 84 17.80 -14.74 8.47
N LEU A 85 17.23 -15.86 8.88
CA LEU A 85 17.86 -16.70 9.88
C LEU A 85 18.69 -17.78 9.13
N ASN A 86 19.97 -17.49 8.90
CA ASN A 86 20.89 -18.43 8.27
C ASN A 86 21.30 -19.49 9.29
N GLU A 87 21.59 -20.72 8.81
CA GLU A 87 22.07 -21.86 9.61
C GLU A 87 23.33 -21.55 10.45
N ASN A 88 24.05 -20.47 10.15
CA ASN A 88 25.29 -20.06 10.81
C ASN A 88 25.12 -18.95 11.88
N ASN A 89 23.92 -18.64 12.33
CA ASN A 89 23.64 -17.52 13.26
C ASN A 89 24.18 -16.15 12.77
N VAL A 90 24.29 -15.96 11.48
CA VAL A 90 24.71 -14.69 10.88
C VAL A 90 23.45 -13.88 10.57
N TYR A 91 23.37 -12.65 11.10
CA TYR A 91 22.29 -11.72 10.82
C TYR A 91 22.73 -10.74 9.74
N TYR A 92 21.93 -10.61 8.68
CA TYR A 92 22.14 -9.59 7.66
C TYR A 92 21.20 -8.43 7.94
N LEU A 93 21.76 -7.24 8.04
CA LEU A 93 20.99 -6.00 8.17
C LEU A 93 20.92 -5.33 6.80
N TYR A 94 19.71 -5.17 6.29
CA TYR A 94 19.48 -4.46 5.05
C TYR A 94 19.13 -3.01 5.33
N TYR A 95 19.72 -2.13 4.56
CA TYR A 95 19.42 -0.71 4.60
C TYR A 95 18.80 -0.29 3.30
N PHE A 96 17.75 0.51 3.39
CA PHE A 96 17.14 1.16 2.23
C PHE A 96 17.58 2.61 2.17
N ALA A 97 18.27 2.98 1.09
CA ALA A 97 18.70 4.35 0.83
C ALA A 97 17.87 4.94 -0.32
N THR A 98 17.31 6.11 -0.13
CA THR A 98 16.56 6.83 -1.16
C THR A 98 16.88 8.32 -1.11
N ALA A 99 17.00 8.94 -2.28
CA ALA A 99 17.08 10.40 -2.44
C ALA A 99 15.67 11.04 -2.54
N ASP A 100 14.61 10.26 -2.73
CA ASP A 100 13.24 10.76 -2.76
C ASP A 100 12.77 11.09 -1.33
N LYS A 101 12.64 12.38 -1.03
CA LYS A 101 12.21 12.87 0.28
C LYS A 101 10.79 12.41 0.63
N ALA A 102 9.89 12.30 -0.35
CA ALA A 102 8.52 11.88 -0.11
C ALA A 102 8.47 10.39 0.24
N LEU A 103 9.22 9.55 -0.47
CA LEU A 103 9.37 8.13 -0.14
C LEU A 103 10.03 7.93 1.23
N HIS A 104 11.09 8.70 1.54
CA HIS A 104 11.72 8.68 2.85
C HIS A 104 10.70 9.00 3.97
N ASN A 105 9.84 10.00 3.78
CA ASN A 105 8.82 10.38 4.75
C ASN A 105 7.78 9.25 4.94
N ILE A 106 7.36 8.57 3.88
CA ILE A 106 6.46 7.41 3.96
C ILE A 106 7.08 6.32 4.86
N ILE A 107 8.31 5.93 4.58
CA ILE A 107 9.00 4.89 5.36
C ILE A 107 9.16 5.31 6.82
N LYS A 108 9.54 6.56 7.07
CA LYS A 108 9.71 7.11 8.42
C LYS A 108 8.39 7.27 9.18
N TYR A 109 7.28 7.47 8.48
CA TYR A 109 5.97 7.66 9.09
C TYR A 109 5.47 6.39 9.78
N ASN A 110 5.61 5.25 9.12
CA ASN A 110 5.21 3.96 9.65
C ASN A 110 6.35 2.92 9.57
N PRO A 111 7.43 3.13 10.35
CA PRO A 111 8.58 2.25 10.33
C PRO A 111 8.27 0.89 10.95
N ILE A 112 9.05 -0.11 10.58
CA ILE A 112 9.09 -1.37 11.31
C ILE A 112 9.75 -1.12 12.66
N ASN A 113 8.99 -1.31 13.74
CA ASN A 113 9.47 -1.12 15.10
C ASN A 113 10.03 -2.40 15.73
N ARG A 114 9.51 -3.53 15.32
CA ARG A 114 9.88 -4.85 15.85
C ARG A 114 9.76 -5.90 14.76
N ILE A 115 10.49 -6.98 14.94
CA ILE A 115 10.35 -8.19 14.15
C ILE A 115 9.89 -9.27 15.12
N ALA A 116 8.73 -9.85 14.87
CA ALA A 116 8.23 -10.99 15.62
C ALA A 116 8.55 -12.28 14.87
N LEU A 117 9.04 -13.28 15.62
CA LEU A 117 9.26 -14.63 15.12
C LEU A 117 8.17 -15.53 15.67
N TYR A 118 7.40 -16.14 14.81
CA TYR A 118 6.36 -17.08 15.20
C TYR A 118 6.30 -18.22 14.16
N ASP A 119 6.32 -19.45 14.63
CA ASP A 119 6.26 -20.67 13.81
C ASP A 119 7.26 -20.63 12.63
N SER A 120 8.52 -20.29 12.94
CA SER A 120 9.63 -20.15 11.97
C SER A 120 9.37 -19.10 10.86
N LYS A 121 8.37 -18.24 11.04
CA LYS A 121 8.07 -17.12 10.14
C LYS A 121 8.41 -15.80 10.81
N VAL A 122 8.80 -14.86 9.98
CA VAL A 122 9.17 -13.51 10.39
C VAL A 122 8.02 -12.55 10.06
N TYR A 123 7.60 -11.80 11.06
CA TYR A 123 6.51 -10.82 10.94
C TYR A 123 7.04 -9.43 11.29
N PRO A 124 7.11 -8.52 10.31
CA PRO A 124 7.45 -7.14 10.62
C PRO A 124 6.27 -6.48 11.36
N VAL A 125 6.56 -5.91 12.53
CA VAL A 125 5.59 -5.16 13.33
C VAL A 125 5.87 -3.67 13.16
N ARG A 126 4.93 -2.97 12.57
CA ARG A 126 5.04 -1.54 12.31
C ARG A 126 4.61 -0.69 13.50
N LYS A 127 4.96 0.59 13.45
CA LYS A 127 4.58 1.57 14.44
C LYS A 127 3.06 1.73 14.50
N HIS A 128 2.40 1.78 13.35
CA HIS A 128 0.96 1.91 13.23
C HIS A 128 0.39 0.73 12.45
N ASN A 129 -0.80 0.29 12.85
CA ASN A 129 -1.53 -0.78 12.20
C ASN A 129 -2.82 -0.21 11.60
N ILE A 130 -3.28 -0.77 10.50
CA ILE A 130 -4.54 -0.35 9.88
C ILE A 130 -5.76 -0.59 10.81
N SER A 131 -5.67 -1.52 11.74
CA SER A 131 -6.72 -1.74 12.76
C SER A 131 -7.03 -0.49 13.59
N GLU A 132 -6.06 0.42 13.73
CA GLU A 132 -6.24 1.71 14.41
C GLU A 132 -7.23 2.61 13.66
N ILE A 133 -7.40 2.38 12.36
CA ILE A 133 -8.24 3.17 11.46
C ILE A 133 -9.60 2.48 11.24
N ILE A 134 -9.57 1.21 10.85
CA ILE A 134 -10.79 0.47 10.46
C ILE A 134 -11.49 -0.20 11.64
N GLY A 135 -10.87 -0.21 12.81
CA GLY A 135 -11.35 -0.94 13.97
C GLY A 135 -10.99 -2.42 13.97
N LEU A 136 -10.92 -2.99 15.17
CA LEU A 136 -10.43 -4.35 15.39
C LEU A 136 -11.36 -5.42 14.79
N ASP A 137 -12.67 -5.22 14.84
CA ASP A 137 -13.66 -6.21 14.34
C ASP A 137 -13.53 -6.36 12.82
N LEU A 138 -13.46 -5.26 12.08
CA LEU A 138 -13.26 -5.29 10.65
C LEU A 138 -11.88 -5.86 10.30
N TYR A 139 -10.84 -5.47 11.01
CA TYR A 139 -9.50 -6.01 10.85
C TYR A 139 -9.47 -7.53 10.99
N ASN A 140 -10.05 -8.08 12.05
CA ASN A 140 -10.12 -9.51 12.29
C ASN A 140 -10.93 -10.24 11.21
N SER A 141 -12.06 -9.66 10.79
CA SER A 141 -12.87 -10.20 9.68
C SER A 141 -12.04 -10.29 8.40
N LEU A 142 -11.21 -9.30 8.11
CA LEU A 142 -10.35 -9.26 6.93
C LEU A 142 -9.21 -10.27 7.00
N HIS A 143 -8.62 -10.48 8.16
CA HIS A 143 -7.53 -11.44 8.36
C HIS A 143 -8.01 -12.89 8.20
N ASN A 144 -9.25 -13.17 8.59
CA ASN A 144 -9.83 -14.51 8.55
C ASN A 144 -10.47 -14.86 7.19
N ARG A 145 -10.49 -13.94 6.23
CA ARG A 145 -11.02 -14.24 4.87
C ARG A 145 -10.11 -15.22 4.15
N ASN A 146 -10.68 -16.34 3.70
CA ASN A 146 -10.05 -17.22 2.72
C ASN A 146 -9.91 -16.47 1.40
N ARG A 147 -8.68 -16.21 0.98
CA ARG A 147 -8.39 -15.48 -0.25
C ARG A 147 -7.93 -16.44 -1.33
N THR A 148 -8.71 -16.56 -2.38
CA THR A 148 -8.27 -17.20 -3.59
C THR A 148 -7.55 -16.16 -4.44
N PRO A 149 -6.27 -16.35 -4.78
CA PRO A 149 -5.55 -15.40 -5.64
C PRO A 149 -6.32 -15.17 -6.94
N TYR A 150 -6.43 -13.92 -7.35
CA TYR A 150 -6.99 -13.60 -8.66
C TYR A 150 -6.12 -14.18 -9.76
N LEU A 151 -6.76 -14.72 -10.81
CA LEU A 151 -6.07 -15.06 -12.04
C LEU A 151 -5.41 -13.80 -12.62
N VAL A 152 -4.15 -13.92 -13.03
CA VAL A 152 -3.38 -12.83 -13.64
C VAL A 152 -4.13 -12.16 -14.80
N SER A 153 -4.90 -12.94 -15.57
CA SER A 153 -5.75 -12.44 -16.65
C SER A 153 -6.81 -11.44 -16.17
N LYS A 154 -7.43 -11.68 -15.01
CA LYS A 154 -8.42 -10.77 -14.43
C LYS A 154 -7.78 -9.46 -13.97
N LEU A 155 -6.60 -9.54 -13.34
CA LEU A 155 -5.84 -8.35 -12.93
C LEU A 155 -5.40 -7.52 -14.13
N ASN A 156 -4.93 -8.17 -15.20
CA ASN A 156 -4.55 -7.49 -16.44
C ASN A 156 -5.75 -6.79 -17.11
N LYS A 157 -6.92 -7.44 -17.14
CA LYS A 157 -8.14 -6.82 -17.66
C LYS A 157 -8.51 -5.57 -16.87
N LEU A 158 -8.54 -5.69 -15.54
CA LEU A 158 -8.81 -4.56 -14.65
C LEU A 158 -7.81 -3.42 -14.84
N TYR A 159 -6.52 -3.73 -14.96
CA TYR A 159 -5.48 -2.75 -15.23
C TYR A 159 -5.72 -1.97 -16.52
N ILE A 160 -6.09 -2.67 -17.61
CA ILE A 160 -6.40 -2.05 -18.90
C ILE A 160 -7.62 -1.15 -18.78
N GLU A 161 -8.69 -1.61 -18.14
CA GLU A 161 -9.91 -0.83 -17.90
C GLU A 161 -9.60 0.47 -17.15
N LEU A 162 -8.87 0.36 -16.05
CA LEU A 162 -8.45 1.49 -15.23
C LEU A 162 -7.56 2.48 -16.00
N LYS A 163 -6.65 1.96 -16.83
CA LYS A 163 -5.78 2.78 -17.67
C LYS A 163 -6.57 3.56 -18.73
N ASN A 164 -7.54 2.91 -19.36
CA ASN A 164 -8.42 3.55 -20.35
C ASN A 164 -9.28 4.64 -19.70
N GLU A 165 -9.75 4.40 -18.49
CA GLU A 165 -10.54 5.36 -17.72
C GLU A 165 -9.73 6.61 -17.35
N ILE A 166 -8.47 6.44 -16.94
CA ILE A 166 -7.55 7.56 -16.69
C ILE A 166 -7.37 8.39 -17.96
N ASN A 167 -7.07 7.72 -19.08
CA ASN A 167 -6.87 8.42 -20.36
C ASN A 167 -8.11 9.18 -20.82
N LYS A 168 -9.31 8.68 -20.52
CA LYS A 168 -10.57 9.32 -20.88
C LYS A 168 -10.90 10.55 -20.04
N ASN A 169 -10.53 10.53 -18.76
CA ASN A 169 -10.95 11.55 -17.80
C ASN A 169 -9.88 12.60 -17.52
N PHE A 170 -8.63 12.36 -17.92
CA PHE A 170 -7.49 13.21 -17.54
C PHE A 170 -6.57 13.59 -18.71
N ASN A 171 -6.93 13.25 -19.96
CA ASN A 171 -6.35 13.74 -21.20
C ASN A 171 -7.41 14.48 -22.00
#